data_679fcf2bb6b28a22d221ccdc2d3ec427
#
_entry.id   679fcf2bb6b28a22d221ccdc2d3ec427
#
_cell.length_a   1.000
_cell.length_b   1.000
_cell.length_c   1.000
_cell.angle_alpha   90.00
_cell.angle_beta   90.00
_cell.angle_gamma   90.00
#
_symmetry.space_group_name_H-M   'P 1'
#
loop_
_entity.id
_entity.type
_entity.pdbx_description
1 polymer ?
#
loop_
_entity_poly.entity_id
_entity_poly.type
_entity_poly.pdbx_seq_one_letter_code
_entity_poly.pdbx_strand_id
1 'polypeptide(L)'
;MEKVIINSYEEFEKLVGQQIGVSDYVELSQERINLFADATLDHQWIHVDTERAKVDSPYHSTIAHGYLTLSMLPYLWNQIIQVNNLKMMINYGMDKMKFGQAVLSGQSVRLVTTLHLSLIHISEPTR
;
A
#
# COMPACT_ATOMS: atom_id res chain seq x y z
N MET A 1 17.64 -1.75 3.64
CA MET A 1 16.75 -2.80 4.21
C MET A 1 16.97 -4.11 3.48
N GLU A 2 17.18 -5.17 4.21
CA GLU A 2 17.32 -6.49 3.62
C GLU A 2 15.95 -7.08 3.27
N LYS A 3 15.85 -7.61 2.06
CA LYS A 3 14.64 -8.27 1.63
C LYS A 3 14.63 -9.73 2.07
N VAL A 4 13.43 -10.22 2.37
CA VAL A 4 13.19 -11.65 2.53
C VAL A 4 13.11 -12.25 1.13
N ILE A 5 13.94 -13.23 0.84
CA ILE A 5 14.00 -13.86 -0.49
C ILE A 5 13.27 -15.18 -0.46
N ILE A 6 12.32 -15.34 -1.37
CA ILE A 6 11.49 -16.56 -1.49
C ILE A 6 11.76 -17.20 -2.84
N ASN A 7 12.22 -18.43 -2.84
CA ASN A 7 12.56 -19.16 -4.06
C ASN A 7 11.53 -20.22 -4.44
N SER A 8 10.64 -20.59 -3.53
CA SER A 8 9.65 -21.64 -3.76
C SER A 8 8.41 -21.40 -2.94
N TYR A 9 7.33 -22.08 -3.31
CA TYR A 9 6.08 -22.05 -2.55
C TYR A 9 6.30 -22.56 -1.12
N GLU A 10 7.11 -23.61 -0.97
CA GLU A 10 7.38 -24.20 0.35
C GLU A 10 8.05 -23.21 1.28
N GLU A 11 8.97 -22.39 0.77
CA GLU A 11 9.61 -21.35 1.55
C GLU A 11 8.60 -20.31 2.00
N PHE A 12 7.68 -19.95 1.12
CA PHE A 12 6.64 -18.99 1.42
C PHE A 12 5.68 -19.54 2.49
N GLU A 13 5.28 -20.80 2.36
CA GLU A 13 4.35 -21.43 3.29
C GLU A 13 4.89 -21.45 4.73
N LYS A 14 6.20 -21.57 4.90
CA LYS A 14 6.84 -21.57 6.22
C LYS A 14 6.65 -20.26 6.97
N LEU A 15 6.33 -19.18 6.28
CA LEU A 15 6.16 -17.87 6.88
C LEU A 15 4.72 -17.61 7.34
N VAL A 16 3.80 -18.52 7.10
CA VAL A 16 2.40 -18.35 7.48
C VAL A 16 2.29 -18.11 8.98
N GLY A 17 1.56 -17.06 9.35
CA GLY A 17 1.39 -16.65 10.73
C GLY A 17 2.48 -15.76 11.29
N GLN A 18 3.52 -15.50 10.50
CA GLN A 18 4.66 -14.69 10.94
C GLN A 18 4.66 -13.32 10.28
N GLN A 19 5.18 -12.31 11.00
CA GLN A 19 5.46 -11.03 10.40
C GLN A 19 6.65 -11.18 9.46
N ILE A 20 6.43 -10.91 8.17
CA ILE A 20 7.47 -11.04 7.17
C ILE A 20 8.47 -9.90 7.26
N GLY A 21 7.97 -8.68 7.47
CA GLY A 21 8.85 -7.52 7.55
C GLY A 21 8.10 -6.21 7.61
N VAL A 22 8.88 -5.15 7.67
CA VAL A 22 8.41 -3.77 7.75
C VAL A 22 9.17 -2.97 6.71
N SER A 23 8.44 -2.21 5.89
CA SER A 23 9.07 -1.37 4.88
C SER A 23 9.67 -0.11 5.49
N ASP A 24 10.45 0.63 4.72
CA ASP A 24 10.83 1.99 5.05
C ASP A 24 9.59 2.89 4.95
N TYR A 25 9.66 4.05 5.57
CA TYR A 25 8.63 5.06 5.42
C TYR A 25 8.68 5.71 4.06
N VAL A 26 7.53 6.07 3.51
CA VAL A 26 7.41 6.89 2.32
C VAL A 26 6.53 8.09 2.64
N GLU A 27 6.98 9.27 2.27
CA GLU A 27 6.22 10.49 2.50
C GLU A 27 5.11 10.63 1.46
N LEU A 28 3.91 10.93 1.94
CA LEU A 28 2.80 11.29 1.07
C LEU A 28 2.72 12.82 0.98
N SER A 29 3.58 13.38 0.14
CA SER A 29 3.68 14.81 -0.06
C SER A 29 2.45 15.37 -0.79
N GLN A 30 2.23 16.68 -0.68
CA GLN A 30 1.16 17.32 -1.44
C GLN A 30 1.34 17.11 -2.94
N GLU A 31 2.58 17.13 -3.42
CA GLU A 31 2.86 16.89 -4.83
C GLU A 31 2.39 15.49 -5.25
N ARG A 32 2.67 14.48 -4.45
CA ARG A 32 2.23 13.11 -4.72
C ARG A 32 0.71 13.00 -4.70
N ILE A 33 0.08 13.67 -3.75
CA ILE A 33 -1.40 13.71 -3.66
C ILE A 33 -1.98 14.37 -4.90
N ASN A 34 -1.41 15.46 -5.36
CA ASN A 34 -1.87 16.15 -6.56
C ASN A 34 -1.73 15.28 -7.81
N LEU A 35 -0.63 14.53 -7.92
CA LEU A 35 -0.43 13.60 -9.03
C LEU A 35 -1.48 12.49 -9.03
N PHE A 36 -1.81 11.98 -7.85
CA PHE A 36 -2.84 10.95 -7.74
C PHE A 36 -4.22 11.51 -8.11
N ALA A 37 -4.52 12.72 -7.66
CA ALA A 37 -5.76 13.40 -8.01
C ALA A 37 -5.88 13.57 -9.53
N ASP A 38 -4.80 13.94 -10.19
CA ASP A 38 -4.78 14.10 -11.63
C ASP A 38 -4.97 12.76 -12.35
N ALA A 39 -4.33 11.71 -11.85
CA ALA A 39 -4.40 10.39 -12.46
C ALA A 39 -5.79 9.76 -12.35
N THR A 40 -6.49 10.02 -11.26
CA THR A 40 -7.79 9.38 -10.96
C THR A 40 -8.98 10.32 -11.15
N LEU A 41 -8.71 11.60 -11.40
CA LEU A 41 -9.72 12.65 -11.54
C LEU A 41 -10.50 12.93 -10.25
N ASP A 42 -9.92 12.57 -9.11
CA ASP A 42 -10.49 12.87 -7.80
C ASP A 42 -9.84 14.13 -7.25
N HIS A 43 -10.42 15.28 -7.57
CA HIS A 43 -9.92 16.59 -7.17
C HIS A 43 -10.74 17.20 -6.04
N GLN A 44 -11.28 16.37 -5.16
CA GLN A 44 -12.02 16.90 -4.01
C GLN A 44 -11.13 17.85 -3.21
N TRP A 45 -11.72 18.98 -2.79
CA TRP A 45 -10.95 20.06 -2.15
C TRP A 45 -10.14 19.60 -0.94
N ILE A 46 -10.64 18.60 -0.22
CA ILE A 46 -9.96 18.10 0.99
C ILE A 46 -8.59 17.50 0.68
N HIS A 47 -8.33 17.15 -0.57
CA HIS A 47 -7.05 16.58 -0.99
C HIS A 47 -6.14 17.61 -1.64
N VAL A 48 -6.70 18.56 -2.37
CA VAL A 48 -5.88 19.41 -3.25
C VAL A 48 -5.90 20.89 -2.93
N ASP A 49 -6.91 21.39 -2.21
CA ASP A 49 -7.02 22.81 -1.90
C ASP A 49 -6.45 23.09 -0.52
N THR A 50 -5.15 23.35 -0.48
CA THR A 50 -4.42 23.53 0.78
C THR A 50 -4.94 24.74 1.58
N GLU A 51 -5.30 25.83 0.92
CA GLU A 51 -5.79 27.02 1.60
C GLU A 51 -7.15 26.79 2.24
N ARG A 52 -8.08 26.19 1.49
CA ARG A 52 -9.38 25.85 2.03
C ARG A 52 -9.29 24.83 3.15
N ALA A 53 -8.41 23.85 3.02
CA ALA A 53 -8.27 22.81 4.02
C ALA A 53 -7.79 23.33 5.37
N LYS A 54 -6.95 24.36 5.37
CA LYS A 54 -6.49 24.98 6.62
C LYS A 54 -7.65 25.50 7.46
N VAL A 55 -8.71 25.97 6.82
CA VAL A 55 -9.85 26.59 7.47
C VAL A 55 -11.01 25.61 7.66
N ASP A 56 -11.36 24.88 6.60
CA ASP A 56 -12.58 24.09 6.56
C ASP A 56 -12.40 22.62 6.89
N SER A 57 -11.16 22.09 6.79
CA SER A 57 -10.90 20.68 7.13
C SER A 57 -10.84 20.49 8.64
N PRO A 58 -11.46 19.41 9.16
CA PRO A 58 -11.32 19.09 10.59
C PRO A 58 -9.89 18.76 11.00
N TYR A 59 -9.02 18.49 10.01
CA TYR A 59 -7.60 18.21 10.26
C TYR A 59 -6.72 19.43 10.10
N HIS A 60 -7.29 20.57 9.68
CA HIS A 60 -6.58 21.82 9.37
C HIS A 60 -5.45 21.62 8.34
N SER A 61 -5.63 20.67 7.46
CA SER A 61 -4.67 20.30 6.43
C SER A 61 -5.40 19.49 5.37
N THR A 62 -4.81 19.44 4.18
CA THR A 62 -5.23 18.46 3.20
C THR A 62 -4.82 17.07 3.67
N ILE A 63 -5.52 16.06 3.19
CA ILE A 63 -5.26 14.67 3.51
C ILE A 63 -5.04 13.88 2.23
N ALA A 64 -4.26 12.80 2.33
CA ALA A 64 -4.08 11.88 1.22
C ALA A 64 -5.38 11.13 0.94
N HIS A 65 -5.61 10.83 -0.33
CA HIS A 65 -6.69 9.91 -0.68
C HIS A 65 -6.41 8.57 -0.02
N GLY A 66 -7.43 7.94 0.54
CA GLY A 66 -7.27 6.59 1.08
C GLY A 66 -6.74 5.64 0.02
N TYR A 67 -7.24 5.77 -1.21
CA TYR A 67 -6.79 4.93 -2.32
C TYR A 67 -5.35 5.21 -2.73
N LEU A 68 -4.82 6.40 -2.51
CA LEU A 68 -3.39 6.66 -2.73
C LEU A 68 -2.56 5.86 -1.74
N THR A 69 -2.90 5.95 -0.46
CA THR A 69 -2.20 5.19 0.58
C THR A 69 -2.21 3.70 0.27
N LEU A 70 -3.37 3.17 -0.11
CA LEU A 70 -3.51 1.78 -0.50
C LEU A 70 -2.65 1.44 -1.72
N SER A 71 -2.58 2.35 -2.68
CA SER A 71 -1.82 2.13 -3.92
C SER A 71 -0.32 2.08 -3.70
N MET A 72 0.16 2.48 -2.53
CA MET A 72 1.59 2.36 -2.20
C MET A 72 1.99 0.93 -1.83
N LEU A 73 1.02 0.02 -1.65
CA LEU A 73 1.31 -1.36 -1.25
C LEU A 73 2.31 -2.08 -2.15
N PRO A 74 2.17 -2.08 -3.48
CA PRO A 74 3.15 -2.79 -4.32
C PRO A 74 4.58 -2.28 -4.15
N TYR A 75 4.74 -0.96 -4.07
CA TYR A 75 6.05 -0.35 -3.87
C TYR A 75 6.65 -0.77 -2.53
N LEU A 76 5.86 -0.68 -1.47
CA LEU A 76 6.33 -1.00 -0.11
C LEU A 76 6.55 -2.50 0.06
N TRP A 77 5.70 -3.32 -0.55
CA TRP A 77 5.84 -4.77 -0.56
C TRP A 77 7.17 -5.19 -1.19
N ASN A 78 7.54 -4.55 -2.29
CA ASN A 78 8.79 -4.85 -2.98
C ASN A 78 10.03 -4.52 -2.17
N GLN A 79 9.91 -3.67 -1.16
CA GLN A 79 11.02 -3.41 -0.23
C GLN A 79 11.21 -4.54 0.77
N ILE A 80 10.14 -5.26 1.08
CA ILE A 80 10.15 -6.28 2.13
C ILE A 80 10.57 -7.64 1.59
N ILE A 81 10.05 -8.02 0.42
CA ILE A 81 10.13 -9.39 -0.06
C ILE A 81 10.50 -9.40 -1.54
N GLN A 82 11.28 -10.39 -1.91
CA GLN A 82 11.59 -10.70 -3.30
C GLN A 82 11.20 -12.15 -3.56
N VAL A 83 10.26 -12.37 -4.46
CA VAL A 83 9.81 -13.70 -4.83
C VAL A 83 10.43 -14.04 -6.17
N ASN A 84 11.29 -15.04 -6.18
CA ASN A 84 11.95 -15.51 -7.40
C ASN A 84 11.07 -16.53 -8.11
N ASN A 85 11.41 -16.79 -9.37
CA ASN A 85 10.70 -17.76 -10.21
C ASN A 85 9.25 -17.37 -10.52
N LEU A 86 8.97 -16.08 -10.50
CA LEU A 86 7.69 -15.53 -10.95
C LEU A 86 7.89 -14.75 -12.23
N LYS A 87 6.94 -14.88 -13.14
CA LYS A 87 6.94 -14.06 -14.36
C LYS A 87 6.43 -12.66 -14.06
N MET A 88 5.39 -12.55 -13.25
CA MET A 88 4.80 -11.28 -12.85
C MET A 88 3.95 -11.47 -11.61
N MET A 89 3.65 -10.37 -10.92
CA MET A 89 2.70 -10.36 -9.83
C MET A 89 1.52 -9.50 -10.24
N ILE A 90 0.33 -10.02 -10.02
CA ILE A 90 -0.93 -9.34 -10.37
C ILE A 90 -1.76 -9.21 -9.11
N ASN A 91 -2.32 -8.02 -8.92
CA ASN A 91 -3.25 -7.79 -7.81
C ASN A 91 -4.52 -8.58 -8.05
N TYR A 92 -4.86 -9.47 -7.13
CA TYR A 92 -6.04 -10.32 -7.26
C TYR A 92 -7.24 -9.70 -6.54
N GLY A 93 -7.05 -9.25 -5.31
CA GLY A 93 -8.13 -8.66 -4.54
C GLY A 93 -7.80 -8.55 -3.07
N MET A 94 -8.80 -8.19 -2.30
CA MET A 94 -8.70 -8.03 -0.86
C MET A 94 -9.98 -8.58 -0.22
N ASP A 95 -9.82 -9.24 0.94
CA ASP A 95 -10.98 -9.69 1.70
C ASP A 95 -11.56 -8.58 2.55
N LYS A 96 -10.68 -7.84 3.22
CA LYS A 96 -11.09 -6.74 4.08
C LYS A 96 -10.11 -5.60 3.93
N MET A 97 -10.65 -4.38 3.88
CA MET A 97 -9.84 -3.19 3.84
C MET A 97 -10.58 -2.08 4.57
N LYS A 98 -9.86 -1.34 5.40
CA LYS A 98 -10.46 -0.28 6.19
C LYS A 98 -9.50 0.91 6.26
N PHE A 99 -10.02 2.08 5.99
CA PHE A 99 -9.29 3.32 6.19
C PHE A 99 -9.57 3.80 7.60
N GLY A 100 -8.67 3.46 8.52
CA GLY A 100 -8.91 3.74 9.94
C GLY A 100 -8.58 5.16 10.34
N GLN A 101 -7.59 5.76 9.70
CA GLN A 101 -7.09 7.06 10.10
C GLN A 101 -6.63 7.84 8.88
N ALA A 102 -6.95 9.15 8.85
CA ALA A 102 -6.52 10.01 7.76
C ALA A 102 -5.00 10.22 7.80
N VAL A 103 -4.39 10.24 6.62
CA VAL A 103 -2.97 10.57 6.47
C VAL A 103 -2.91 12.02 5.98
N LEU A 104 -2.35 12.91 6.79
CA LEU A 104 -2.23 14.31 6.44
C LEU A 104 -1.12 14.49 5.42
N SER A 105 -1.28 15.50 4.56
CA SER A 105 -0.25 15.86 3.60
C SER A 105 1.11 16.04 4.29
N GLY A 106 2.13 15.38 3.80
CA GLY A 106 3.47 15.43 4.36
C GLY A 106 3.76 14.35 5.40
N GLN A 107 2.77 13.61 5.85
CA GLN A 107 3.01 12.49 6.74
C GLN A 107 3.56 11.30 5.96
N SER A 108 4.26 10.43 6.67
CA SER A 108 4.86 9.24 6.07
C SER A 108 4.15 7.98 6.52
N VAL A 109 4.11 7.00 5.63
CA VAL A 109 3.49 5.70 5.90
C VAL A 109 4.49 4.59 5.61
N ARG A 110 4.26 3.44 6.23
CA ARG A 110 5.04 2.24 5.96
C ARG A 110 4.13 1.02 6.00
N LEU A 111 4.61 -0.07 5.47
CA LEU A 111 3.89 -1.33 5.44
C LEU A 111 4.46 -2.29 6.48
N VAL A 112 3.59 -2.85 7.31
CA VAL A 112 3.90 -3.95 8.21
C VAL A 112 3.17 -5.18 7.68
N THR A 113 3.88 -6.23 7.34
CA THR A 113 3.33 -7.36 6.62
C THR A 113 3.42 -8.65 7.43
N THR A 114 2.27 -9.31 7.56
CA THR A 114 2.18 -10.65 8.18
C THR A 114 1.55 -11.58 7.17
N LEU A 115 2.13 -12.74 6.96
CA LEU A 115 1.55 -13.73 6.07
C LEU A 115 0.46 -14.49 6.82
N HIS A 116 -0.77 -14.34 6.35
CA HIS A 116 -1.93 -14.95 7.00
C HIS A 116 -2.24 -16.32 6.44
N LEU A 117 -2.24 -16.45 5.12
CA LEU A 117 -2.66 -17.68 4.43
C LEU A 117 -1.98 -17.79 3.09
N SER A 118 -1.64 -19.02 2.72
CA SER A 118 -1.11 -19.31 1.39
C SER A 118 -1.83 -20.53 0.83
N LEU A 119 -2.41 -20.39 -0.37
CA LEU A 119 -3.20 -21.43 -1.02
C LEU A 119 -2.61 -21.76 -2.37
N ILE A 120 -2.13 -23.00 -2.52
CA ILE A 120 -1.52 -23.43 -3.76
C ILE A 120 -2.54 -23.65 -4.88
N HIS A 121 -3.72 -24.13 -4.53
CA HIS A 121 -4.73 -24.45 -5.54
C HIS A 121 -5.32 -23.22 -6.22
N ILE A 122 -5.15 -22.03 -5.65
CA ILE A 122 -5.63 -20.82 -6.31
C ILE A 122 -4.84 -20.47 -7.54
N SER A 123 -3.72 -21.14 -7.76
CA SER A 123 -2.93 -20.94 -8.96
C SER A 123 -3.48 -21.71 -10.16
N GLU A 124 -4.62 -22.37 -10.02
CA GLU A 124 -5.24 -23.12 -11.09
C GLU A 124 -5.50 -22.23 -12.30
N PRO A 125 -5.13 -22.68 -13.48
CA PRO A 125 -5.21 -21.83 -14.67
C PRO A 125 -6.60 -21.61 -15.24
N THR A 126 -7.59 -22.22 -14.65
CA THR A 126 -8.97 -22.10 -15.11
C THR A 126 -9.56 -20.70 -14.91
N ARG A 127 -8.80 -19.85 -14.40
CA ARG A 127 -9.24 -18.49 -14.17
C ARG A 127 -9.08 -17.63 -15.37
#